data_850cedd07a536bd025dff15c70349e96
#
_entry.id   850cedd07a536bd025dff15c70349e96
#
_cell.length_a   1.000
_cell.length_b   1.000
_cell.length_c   1.000
_cell.angle_alpha   90.00
_cell.angle_beta   90.00
_cell.angle_gamma   90.00
#
_symmetry.space_group_name_H-M   'P 1'
#
loop_
_entity.id
_entity.type
_entity.pdbx_description
1 polymer ?
#
loop_
_entity_poly.entity_id
_entity_poly.type
_entity_poly.pdbx_seq_one_letter_code
_entity_poly.pdbx_strand_id
1 'polypeptide(L)'
;MDVFRVTGNGPLQGEVVVGGAKNAALPLLAATLLSPEPVRLENVPYLSDIRFMVEIMQHVGADVTHPEPGTWVIHAKALTHVAPYELVRKMRASVCLLGPLVARLRQAEVSIPGGCVIGPRPIDLHLKGLRKLNCEVRVDRGYVHVDAANIQGGPIFLGGRSGSTVTGTANIVMAATLAPGTTRIECAACEPEIVDLCQMLVKMGAQIEGIGSPELIVTGVEQLHGCTHRVIADRIEAGTFVAAAAITRGDVIVSGIAPKLLGAFLDKLEEAGLPIELGDDFIHVKPYRESLKPVDLITLPHPGFPIDLQAQLCALMTQTEGLSIITERIYPNRFMHVPELQRMGAEIAIEGPSAIITGASPLSGAPVMASDLRASAALVLAALAADGDTWIQRIYHLDRGYEHFEQKLSAIGGRIERLRDTDIPQELLAD
;
A
#
# COMPACT_ATOMS: atom_id res chain seq x y z
N MET A 1 24.30 -6.91 -2.22
CA MET A 1 22.85 -6.77 -1.94
C MET A 1 22.09 -7.88 -2.67
N ASP A 2 20.80 -8.12 -2.30
CA ASP A 2 20.01 -9.09 -3.05
C ASP A 2 19.50 -8.48 -4.34
N VAL A 3 19.43 -9.30 -5.40
CA VAL A 3 18.92 -8.97 -6.72
C VAL A 3 17.99 -10.07 -7.20
N PHE A 4 17.07 -9.76 -8.10
CA PHE A 4 16.34 -10.80 -8.82
C PHE A 4 16.94 -11.00 -10.21
N ARG A 5 17.10 -12.26 -10.60
CA ARG A 5 17.18 -12.66 -11.98
C ARG A 5 15.81 -13.18 -12.40
N VAL A 6 15.24 -12.58 -13.43
CA VAL A 6 13.93 -12.96 -13.99
C VAL A 6 14.12 -13.31 -15.45
N THR A 7 13.70 -14.50 -15.84
CA THR A 7 13.75 -14.98 -17.22
C THR A 7 12.34 -15.07 -17.79
N GLY A 8 12.07 -14.43 -18.91
CA GLY A 8 10.82 -14.60 -19.62
C GLY A 8 10.68 -16.05 -20.11
N ASN A 9 9.60 -16.72 -19.75
CA ASN A 9 9.44 -18.15 -20.00
C ASN A 9 8.04 -18.57 -20.46
N GLY A 10 7.23 -17.61 -20.85
CA GLY A 10 5.87 -17.86 -21.33
C GLY A 10 4.81 -17.84 -20.24
N PRO A 11 3.61 -18.44 -20.49
CA PRO A 11 2.45 -18.30 -19.65
C PRO A 11 2.65 -18.82 -18.21
N LEU A 12 2.24 -18.03 -17.22
CA LEU A 12 2.11 -18.49 -15.83
C LEU A 12 0.87 -19.38 -15.70
N GLN A 13 0.92 -20.37 -14.80
CA GLN A 13 -0.18 -21.32 -14.57
C GLN A 13 -0.26 -21.72 -13.10
N GLY A 14 -1.49 -21.79 -12.57
CA GLY A 14 -1.73 -22.29 -11.23
C GLY A 14 -2.54 -21.36 -10.37
N GLU A 15 -2.38 -21.48 -9.05
CA GLU A 15 -3.08 -20.68 -8.07
C GLU A 15 -2.10 -19.95 -7.15
N VAL A 16 -2.41 -18.70 -6.84
CA VAL A 16 -1.70 -17.90 -5.85
C VAL A 16 -2.65 -17.36 -4.81
N VAL A 17 -2.33 -17.59 -3.53
CA VAL A 17 -3.12 -17.09 -2.40
C VAL A 17 -2.59 -15.73 -1.97
N VAL A 18 -3.49 -14.75 -1.89
CA VAL A 18 -3.16 -13.37 -1.47
C VAL A 18 -2.98 -13.29 0.04
N GLY A 19 -1.93 -12.61 0.47
CA GLY A 19 -1.67 -12.33 1.89
C GLY A 19 -2.48 -11.15 2.44
N GLY A 20 -2.22 -10.81 3.70
CA GLY A 20 -2.83 -9.65 4.34
C GLY A 20 -2.30 -8.32 3.80
N ALA A 21 -3.15 -7.30 3.78
CA ALA A 21 -2.80 -5.98 3.24
C ALA A 21 -1.85 -5.23 4.18
N LYS A 22 -0.64 -4.95 3.69
CA LYS A 22 0.31 -4.09 4.41
C LYS A 22 -0.30 -2.73 4.77
N ASN A 23 -0.97 -2.10 3.81
CA ASN A 23 -1.54 -0.77 3.97
C ASN A 23 -2.70 -0.73 4.97
N ALA A 24 -3.36 -1.86 5.22
CA ALA A 24 -4.33 -2.03 6.32
C ALA A 24 -3.63 -2.36 7.64
N ALA A 25 -2.68 -3.29 7.63
CA ALA A 25 -2.00 -3.76 8.83
C ALA A 25 -1.31 -2.64 9.63
N LEU A 26 -0.68 -1.66 8.95
CA LEU A 26 0.03 -0.58 9.61
C LEU A 26 -0.88 0.35 10.45
N PRO A 27 -2.00 0.89 9.94
CA PRO A 27 -2.93 1.64 10.78
C PRO A 27 -3.66 0.77 11.81
N LEU A 28 -3.93 -0.52 11.52
CA LEU A 28 -4.51 -1.45 12.50
C LEU A 28 -3.56 -1.70 13.67
N LEU A 29 -2.25 -1.90 13.41
CA LEU A 29 -1.24 -1.98 14.47
C LEU A 29 -1.22 -0.73 15.33
N ALA A 30 -1.21 0.47 14.72
CA ALA A 30 -1.27 1.71 15.48
C ALA A 30 -2.55 1.80 16.34
N ALA A 31 -3.71 1.39 15.81
CA ALA A 31 -4.99 1.42 16.50
C ALA A 31 -5.03 0.49 17.72
N THR A 32 -4.22 -0.58 17.79
CA THR A 32 -4.14 -1.44 18.97
C THR A 32 -3.69 -0.70 20.22
N LEU A 33 -2.96 0.43 20.05
CA LEU A 33 -2.55 1.28 21.17
C LEU A 33 -3.71 2.03 21.83
N LEU A 34 -4.91 2.03 21.24
CA LEU A 34 -6.10 2.70 21.79
C LEU A 34 -6.70 1.98 22.99
N SER A 35 -6.40 0.68 23.17
CA SER A 35 -6.90 -0.11 24.31
C SER A 35 -5.76 -0.54 25.24
N PRO A 36 -5.98 -0.56 26.57
CA PRO A 36 -5.06 -1.19 27.51
C PRO A 36 -5.17 -2.72 27.51
N GLU A 37 -6.22 -3.29 26.91
CA GLU A 37 -6.44 -4.73 26.80
C GLU A 37 -5.71 -5.32 25.59
N PRO A 38 -5.40 -6.63 25.60
CA PRO A 38 -4.75 -7.28 24.46
C PRO A 38 -5.62 -7.23 23.20
N VAL A 39 -4.99 -6.87 22.08
CA VAL A 39 -5.59 -6.94 20.74
C VAL A 39 -4.82 -7.97 19.93
N ARG A 40 -5.56 -8.93 19.34
CA ARG A 40 -5.00 -9.95 18.44
C ARG A 40 -5.30 -9.58 17.00
N LEU A 41 -4.23 -9.44 16.19
CA LEU A 41 -4.31 -9.26 14.74
C LEU A 41 -3.89 -10.54 14.03
N GLU A 42 -4.70 -11.00 13.09
CA GLU A 42 -4.46 -12.16 12.25
C GLU A 42 -4.26 -11.75 10.78
N ASN A 43 -3.64 -12.59 9.97
CA ASN A 43 -3.35 -12.32 8.57
C ASN A 43 -2.48 -11.06 8.37
N VAL A 44 -1.59 -10.76 9.29
CA VAL A 44 -0.62 -9.66 9.16
C VAL A 44 0.59 -10.16 8.38
N PRO A 45 0.98 -9.53 7.25
CA PRO A 45 2.12 -9.99 6.46
C PRO A 45 3.46 -9.74 7.20
N TYR A 46 4.42 -10.63 7.02
CA TYR A 46 5.74 -10.51 7.65
C TYR A 46 6.68 -9.66 6.79
N LEU A 47 6.52 -8.34 6.84
CA LEU A 47 7.25 -7.36 6.03
C LEU A 47 8.15 -6.48 6.90
N SER A 48 9.17 -5.87 6.29
CA SER A 48 10.08 -4.95 7.00
C SER A 48 9.33 -3.75 7.60
N ASP A 49 8.34 -3.19 6.90
CA ASP A 49 7.53 -2.08 7.40
C ASP A 49 6.71 -2.47 8.66
N ILE A 50 6.20 -3.71 8.72
CA ILE A 50 5.51 -4.25 9.91
C ILE A 50 6.46 -4.35 11.10
N ARG A 51 7.66 -4.89 10.88
CA ARG A 51 8.68 -5.00 11.93
C ARG A 51 9.09 -3.62 12.46
N PHE A 52 9.27 -2.63 11.58
CA PHE A 52 9.57 -1.26 12.00
C PHE A 52 8.43 -0.64 12.82
N MET A 53 7.16 -0.88 12.45
CA MET A 53 6.03 -0.42 13.25
C MET A 53 6.05 -1.05 14.65
N VAL A 54 6.30 -2.36 14.73
CA VAL A 54 6.39 -3.09 16.00
C VAL A 54 7.55 -2.56 16.85
N GLU A 55 8.74 -2.29 16.27
CA GLU A 55 9.86 -1.67 16.99
C GLU A 55 9.47 -0.33 17.62
N ILE A 56 8.74 0.52 16.88
CA ILE A 56 8.27 1.81 17.40
C ILE A 56 7.23 1.59 18.51
N MET A 57 6.29 0.67 18.33
CA MET A 57 5.26 0.36 19.32
C MET A 57 5.86 -0.19 20.63
N GLN A 58 6.87 -1.04 20.53
CA GLN A 58 7.62 -1.53 21.71
C GLN A 58 8.37 -0.39 22.42
N HIS A 59 8.95 0.53 21.64
CA HIS A 59 9.64 1.71 22.20
C HIS A 59 8.68 2.62 22.97
N VAL A 60 7.45 2.80 22.48
CA VAL A 60 6.44 3.59 23.19
C VAL A 60 5.76 2.83 24.33
N GLY A 61 6.16 1.58 24.60
CA GLY A 61 5.76 0.81 25.79
C GLY A 61 4.74 -0.31 25.54
N ALA A 62 4.42 -0.64 24.30
CA ALA A 62 3.57 -1.78 24.03
C ALA A 62 4.35 -3.11 24.16
N ASP A 63 3.74 -4.10 24.80
CA ASP A 63 4.22 -5.49 24.76
C ASP A 63 3.66 -6.16 23.51
N VAL A 64 4.55 -6.65 22.64
CA VAL A 64 4.18 -7.22 21.34
C VAL A 64 4.74 -8.62 21.21
N THR A 65 3.87 -9.59 20.96
CA THR A 65 4.24 -10.99 20.75
C THR A 65 3.76 -11.50 19.38
N HIS A 66 4.47 -12.48 18.83
CA HIS A 66 4.19 -13.11 17.54
C HIS A 66 4.08 -14.62 17.74
N PRO A 67 2.92 -15.12 18.21
CA PRO A 67 2.76 -16.52 18.63
C PRO A 67 2.80 -17.52 17.45
N GLU A 68 2.40 -17.09 16.26
CA GLU A 68 2.38 -17.92 15.06
C GLU A 68 2.48 -17.03 13.79
N PRO A 69 2.89 -17.56 12.63
CA PRO A 69 2.98 -16.80 11.39
C PRO A 69 1.68 -16.05 11.08
N GLY A 70 1.79 -14.77 10.73
CA GLY A 70 0.65 -13.91 10.42
C GLY A 70 -0.16 -13.43 11.62
N THR A 71 0.19 -13.82 12.86
CA THR A 71 -0.54 -13.42 14.05
C THR A 71 0.31 -12.60 15.00
N TRP A 72 -0.18 -11.44 15.39
CA TRP A 72 0.44 -10.55 16.36
C TRP A 72 -0.51 -10.25 17.51
N VAL A 73 -0.01 -10.26 18.73
CA VAL A 73 -0.77 -9.88 19.93
C VAL A 73 -0.09 -8.68 20.57
N ILE A 74 -0.83 -7.60 20.71
CA ILE A 74 -0.34 -6.32 21.21
C ILE A 74 -1.05 -5.99 22.53
N HIS A 75 -0.26 -5.69 23.55
CA HIS A 75 -0.76 -5.33 24.87
C HIS A 75 -0.16 -3.98 25.30
N ALA A 76 -0.94 -2.92 25.19
CA ALA A 76 -0.52 -1.53 25.40
C ALA A 76 -0.97 -0.96 26.75
N LYS A 77 -0.55 -1.58 27.89
CA LYS A 77 -0.93 -1.16 29.24
C LYS A 77 -0.48 0.24 29.61
N ALA A 78 0.81 0.50 29.46
CA ALA A 78 1.44 1.75 29.83
C ALA A 78 2.26 2.27 28.64
N LEU A 79 1.93 3.44 28.16
CA LEU A 79 2.55 4.04 26.98
C LEU A 79 3.30 5.31 27.34
N THR A 80 4.33 5.60 26.56
CA THR A 80 4.98 6.90 26.49
C THR A 80 4.54 7.64 25.24
N HIS A 81 4.58 8.97 25.28
CA HIS A 81 4.07 9.81 24.20
C HIS A 81 5.10 10.16 23.11
N VAL A 82 6.35 9.65 23.23
CA VAL A 82 7.48 10.03 22.37
C VAL A 82 7.83 8.91 21.42
N ALA A 83 7.73 9.17 20.11
CA ALA A 83 8.23 8.29 19.04
C ALA A 83 9.46 8.96 18.37
N PRO A 84 10.69 8.42 18.61
CA PRO A 84 11.92 9.10 18.26
C PRO A 84 12.28 9.02 16.78
N TYR A 85 13.04 10.02 16.29
CA TYR A 85 13.47 10.15 14.90
C TYR A 85 14.12 8.89 14.34
N GLU A 86 15.04 8.25 15.08
CA GLU A 86 15.80 7.09 14.60
C GLU A 86 14.94 5.91 14.21
N LEU A 87 13.77 5.75 14.80
CA LEU A 87 12.79 4.72 14.45
C LEU A 87 11.81 5.21 13.39
N VAL A 88 11.25 6.42 13.57
CA VAL A 88 10.21 7.00 12.71
C VAL A 88 10.72 7.23 11.28
N ARG A 89 12.00 7.63 11.10
CA ARG A 89 12.59 7.91 9.79
C ARG A 89 12.61 6.70 8.83
N LYS A 90 12.54 5.48 9.38
CA LYS A 90 12.60 4.24 8.58
C LYS A 90 11.32 3.98 7.80
N MET A 91 10.18 4.51 8.26
CA MET A 91 8.87 4.21 7.68
C MET A 91 7.89 5.37 7.83
N ARG A 92 7.26 5.74 6.69
CA ARG A 92 6.31 6.87 6.68
C ARG A 92 5.05 6.63 7.50
N ALA A 93 4.52 5.40 7.51
CA ALA A 93 3.29 5.08 8.23
C ALA A 93 3.38 5.24 9.75
N SER A 94 4.59 5.45 10.29
CA SER A 94 4.81 5.83 11.70
C SER A 94 4.02 7.08 12.12
N VAL A 95 3.64 7.95 11.18
CA VAL A 95 2.75 9.09 11.44
C VAL A 95 1.38 8.67 11.99
N CYS A 96 0.93 7.44 11.72
CA CYS A 96 -0.33 6.89 12.24
C CYS A 96 -0.34 6.71 13.76
N LEU A 97 0.82 6.80 14.43
CA LEU A 97 0.89 6.79 15.88
C LEU A 97 0.36 8.07 16.54
N LEU A 98 0.28 9.19 15.80
CA LEU A 98 -0.26 10.45 16.34
C LEU A 98 -1.70 10.27 16.86
N GLY A 99 -2.58 9.62 16.10
CA GLY A 99 -3.96 9.42 16.47
C GLY A 99 -4.14 8.71 17.82
N PRO A 100 -3.63 7.48 17.98
CA PRO A 100 -3.81 6.73 19.22
C PRO A 100 -3.06 7.34 20.43
N LEU A 101 -1.87 7.92 20.25
CA LEU A 101 -1.16 8.57 21.35
C LEU A 101 -1.93 9.81 21.85
N VAL A 102 -2.42 10.65 20.94
CA VAL A 102 -3.27 11.80 21.27
C VAL A 102 -4.55 11.36 21.98
N ALA A 103 -5.20 10.31 21.45
CA ALA A 103 -6.45 9.82 22.05
C ALA A 103 -6.27 9.31 23.47
N ARG A 104 -5.24 8.49 23.73
CA ARG A 104 -5.02 7.86 25.03
C ARG A 104 -4.25 8.71 26.04
N LEU A 105 -3.22 9.40 25.59
CA LEU A 105 -2.27 10.10 26.49
C LEU A 105 -2.54 11.60 26.57
N ARG A 106 -3.43 12.13 25.73
CA ARG A 106 -3.69 13.58 25.58
C ARG A 106 -2.46 14.39 25.20
N GLN A 107 -1.44 13.69 24.75
CA GLN A 107 -0.20 14.31 24.24
C GLN A 107 0.51 13.34 23.30
N ALA A 108 1.22 13.88 22.32
CA ALA A 108 2.08 13.10 21.44
C ALA A 108 3.29 13.93 20.99
N GLU A 109 4.44 13.28 20.91
CA GLU A 109 5.65 13.81 20.31
C GLU A 109 6.17 12.80 19.31
N VAL A 110 5.93 13.05 18.04
CA VAL A 110 6.28 12.13 16.96
C VAL A 110 7.16 12.85 15.96
N SER A 111 8.32 12.28 15.66
CA SER A 111 9.18 12.83 14.63
C SER A 111 8.44 12.89 13.28
N ILE A 112 8.70 13.92 12.49
CA ILE A 112 8.22 13.96 11.11
C ILE A 112 8.85 12.78 10.36
N PRO A 113 8.04 11.91 9.70
CA PRO A 113 8.57 10.78 9.00
C PRO A 113 9.52 11.22 7.89
N GLY A 114 10.61 10.49 7.71
CA GLY A 114 11.61 10.75 6.68
C GLY A 114 11.01 10.80 5.27
N GLY A 115 11.75 11.38 4.34
CA GLY A 115 11.35 11.47 2.94
C GLY A 115 11.07 10.08 2.34
N CYS A 116 10.04 9.99 1.51
CA CYS A 116 9.80 8.84 0.67
C CYS A 116 10.55 9.05 -0.65
N VAL A 117 11.10 7.98 -1.23
CA VAL A 117 11.75 8.03 -2.56
C VAL A 117 10.82 8.63 -3.62
N ILE A 118 9.50 8.44 -3.44
CA ILE A 118 8.47 8.99 -4.32
C ILE A 118 8.38 10.53 -4.25
N GLY A 119 8.89 11.18 -3.18
CA GLY A 119 8.94 12.64 -2.99
C GLY A 119 8.22 13.17 -1.74
N PRO A 120 8.03 14.50 -1.62
CA PRO A 120 7.45 15.12 -0.43
C PRO A 120 5.99 14.70 -0.26
N ARG A 121 5.66 14.15 0.90
CA ARG A 121 4.29 13.81 1.29
C ARG A 121 3.94 14.59 2.55
N PRO A 122 3.32 15.76 2.42
CA PRO A 122 2.99 16.60 3.55
C PRO A 122 2.04 15.87 4.53
N ILE A 123 2.16 16.21 5.81
CA ILE A 123 1.26 15.73 6.88
C ILE A 123 0.31 16.84 7.34
N ASP A 124 0.17 17.88 6.53
CA ASP A 124 -0.64 19.07 6.80
C ASP A 124 -2.10 18.74 7.13
N LEU A 125 -2.71 17.77 6.43
CA LEU A 125 -4.07 17.34 6.71
C LEU A 125 -4.20 16.59 8.05
N HIS A 126 -3.17 15.85 8.47
CA HIS A 126 -3.11 15.28 9.83
C HIS A 126 -3.13 16.38 10.88
N LEU A 127 -2.24 17.38 10.74
CA LEU A 127 -2.12 18.48 11.66
C LEU A 127 -3.38 19.37 11.67
N LYS A 128 -3.97 19.60 10.48
CA LYS A 128 -5.26 20.30 10.33
C LYS A 128 -6.36 19.60 11.10
N GLY A 129 -6.48 18.28 10.93
CA GLY A 129 -7.52 17.47 11.60
C GLY A 129 -7.35 17.50 13.13
N LEU A 130 -6.13 17.35 13.65
CA LEU A 130 -5.87 17.44 15.10
C LEU A 130 -6.20 18.83 15.66
N ARG A 131 -5.86 19.92 14.96
CA ARG A 131 -6.26 21.27 15.37
C ARG A 131 -7.78 21.45 15.40
N LYS A 132 -8.51 20.79 14.46
CA LYS A 132 -9.98 20.80 14.43
C LYS A 132 -10.61 19.98 15.56
N LEU A 133 -9.86 19.01 16.12
CA LEU A 133 -10.20 18.35 17.39
C LEU A 133 -9.81 19.16 18.62
N ASN A 134 -9.54 20.45 18.49
CA ASN A 134 -9.15 21.36 19.56
C ASN A 134 -7.80 20.99 20.24
N CYS A 135 -6.88 20.38 19.48
CA CYS A 135 -5.53 20.10 19.95
C CYS A 135 -4.60 21.28 19.61
N GLU A 136 -3.68 21.60 20.51
CA GLU A 136 -2.55 22.49 20.22
C GLU A 136 -1.47 21.72 19.49
N VAL A 137 -1.15 22.12 18.25
CA VAL A 137 -0.19 21.43 17.39
C VAL A 137 0.94 22.36 17.00
N ARG A 138 2.14 22.01 17.39
CA ARG A 138 3.38 22.70 17.07
C ARG A 138 4.35 21.77 16.34
N VAL A 139 5.07 22.30 15.38
CA VAL A 139 6.19 21.61 14.73
C VAL A 139 7.48 22.33 15.13
N ASP A 140 8.38 21.62 15.78
CA ASP A 140 9.66 22.15 16.22
C ASP A 140 10.75 21.08 16.09
N ARG A 141 11.94 21.47 15.61
CA ARG A 141 13.12 20.59 15.44
C ARG A 141 12.86 19.25 14.76
N GLY A 142 11.92 19.22 13.80
CA GLY A 142 11.55 18.00 13.07
C GLY A 142 10.58 17.08 13.82
N TYR A 143 9.98 17.54 14.92
CA TYR A 143 8.95 16.82 15.66
C TYR A 143 7.61 17.52 15.58
N VAL A 144 6.55 16.73 15.55
CA VAL A 144 5.17 17.16 15.78
C VAL A 144 4.88 16.98 17.26
N HIS A 145 4.65 18.08 17.95
CA HIS A 145 4.22 18.11 19.35
C HIS A 145 2.74 18.40 19.39
N VAL A 146 1.97 17.56 20.04
CA VAL A 146 0.52 17.70 20.20
C VAL A 146 0.17 17.72 21.68
N ASP A 147 -0.47 18.80 22.13
CA ASP A 147 -1.19 18.86 23.39
C ASP A 147 -2.69 18.76 23.11
N ALA A 148 -3.31 17.75 23.67
CA ALA A 148 -4.71 17.41 23.49
C ALA A 148 -5.50 17.41 24.82
N ALA A 149 -5.04 18.18 25.82
CA ALA A 149 -5.72 18.30 27.11
C ALA A 149 -7.19 18.71 26.94
N ASN A 150 -7.48 19.51 25.93
CA ASN A 150 -8.81 20.03 25.62
C ASN A 150 -9.42 19.38 24.36
N ILE A 151 -9.03 18.16 23.99
CA ILE A 151 -9.54 17.49 22.80
C ILE A 151 -11.07 17.41 22.82
N GLN A 152 -11.69 17.76 21.70
CA GLN A 152 -13.16 17.82 21.56
C GLN A 152 -13.57 17.48 20.14
N GLY A 153 -14.61 16.66 19.98
CA GLY A 153 -15.23 16.36 18.69
C GLY A 153 -15.80 17.62 18.00
N GLY A 154 -15.81 17.63 16.69
CA GLY A 154 -16.33 18.74 15.89
C GLY A 154 -16.30 18.45 14.39
N PRO A 155 -16.73 19.38 13.53
CA PRO A 155 -16.71 19.22 12.08
C PRO A 155 -15.28 19.37 11.54
N ILE A 156 -14.87 18.43 10.67
CA ILE A 156 -13.53 18.38 10.07
C ILE A 156 -13.66 18.10 8.58
N PHE A 157 -13.09 18.96 7.73
CA PHE A 157 -12.93 18.70 6.31
C PHE A 157 -11.49 18.26 6.02
N LEU A 158 -11.28 17.00 5.57
CA LEU A 158 -9.98 16.41 5.30
C LEU A 158 -9.57 16.40 3.82
N GLY A 159 -10.28 17.11 2.96
CA GLY A 159 -9.91 17.26 1.55
C GLY A 159 -8.66 18.11 1.36
N GLY A 160 -7.75 17.60 0.53
CA GLY A 160 -6.54 18.26 0.07
C GLY A 160 -6.51 18.45 -1.45
N ARG A 161 -5.35 18.87 -1.98
CA ARG A 161 -5.16 19.14 -3.43
C ARG A 161 -5.42 17.89 -4.30
N SER A 162 -5.10 16.69 -3.79
CA SER A 162 -5.27 15.42 -4.50
C SER A 162 -6.49 14.61 -4.01
N GLY A 163 -7.45 15.25 -3.34
CA GLY A 163 -8.62 14.58 -2.77
C GLY A 163 -8.44 14.22 -1.29
N SER A 164 -9.00 13.10 -0.87
CA SER A 164 -8.94 12.59 0.51
C SER A 164 -7.52 12.14 0.89
N THR A 165 -7.28 12.05 2.21
CA THR A 165 -6.01 11.56 2.76
C THR A 165 -6.21 10.26 3.54
N VAL A 166 -5.63 9.16 3.09
CA VAL A 166 -5.79 7.83 3.71
C VAL A 166 -5.25 7.83 5.15
N THR A 167 -3.96 8.10 5.33
CA THR A 167 -3.34 8.09 6.67
C THR A 167 -3.81 9.25 7.55
N GLY A 168 -4.22 10.38 6.97
CA GLY A 168 -4.86 11.48 7.69
C GLY A 168 -6.21 11.06 8.24
N THR A 169 -7.06 10.41 7.44
CA THR A 169 -8.34 9.85 7.88
C THR A 169 -8.13 8.84 9.00
N ALA A 170 -7.19 7.89 8.84
CA ALA A 170 -6.85 6.92 9.87
C ALA A 170 -6.52 7.59 11.22
N ASN A 171 -5.62 8.58 11.21
CA ASN A 171 -5.24 9.29 12.42
C ASN A 171 -6.42 10.02 13.09
N ILE A 172 -7.22 10.72 12.29
CA ILE A 172 -8.32 11.51 12.85
C ILE A 172 -9.46 10.63 13.36
N VAL A 173 -9.76 9.54 12.66
CA VAL A 173 -10.74 8.55 13.16
C VAL A 173 -10.25 7.97 14.50
N MET A 174 -8.99 7.52 14.59
CA MET A 174 -8.42 7.00 15.84
C MET A 174 -8.44 8.04 16.96
N ALA A 175 -8.06 9.29 16.69
CA ALA A 175 -8.09 10.36 17.69
C ALA A 175 -9.52 10.67 18.17
N ALA A 176 -10.50 10.63 17.26
CA ALA A 176 -11.90 10.95 17.54
C ALA A 176 -12.60 9.89 18.40
N THR A 177 -12.16 8.62 18.37
CA THR A 177 -12.82 7.53 19.12
C THR A 177 -12.86 7.77 20.62
N LEU A 178 -11.88 8.48 21.20
CA LEU A 178 -11.82 8.81 22.63
C LEU A 178 -11.94 10.32 22.89
N ALA A 179 -12.27 11.13 21.87
CA ALA A 179 -12.53 12.56 22.03
C ALA A 179 -13.97 12.79 22.51
N PRO A 180 -14.23 13.58 23.55
CA PRO A 180 -15.59 13.91 23.98
C PRO A 180 -16.41 14.51 22.86
N GLY A 181 -17.70 14.12 22.73
CA GLY A 181 -18.63 14.62 21.73
C GLY A 181 -18.58 13.85 20.41
N THR A 182 -19.10 14.45 19.36
CA THR A 182 -19.20 13.85 18.02
C THR A 182 -18.32 14.57 17.01
N THR A 183 -17.53 13.79 16.27
CA THR A 183 -16.68 14.28 15.18
C THR A 183 -17.31 13.89 13.86
N ARG A 184 -17.56 14.88 13.00
CA ARG A 184 -17.99 14.69 11.61
C ARG A 184 -16.82 14.95 10.69
N ILE A 185 -16.37 13.93 9.98
CA ILE A 185 -15.25 13.99 9.06
C ILE A 185 -15.78 13.99 7.63
N GLU A 186 -15.63 15.12 6.92
CA GLU A 186 -16.00 15.27 5.51
C GLU A 186 -14.75 15.06 4.63
N CYS A 187 -14.93 14.51 3.44
CA CYS A 187 -13.87 14.09 2.53
C CYS A 187 -12.93 13.06 3.17
N ALA A 188 -13.51 12.13 3.95
CA ALA A 188 -12.80 10.98 4.48
C ALA A 188 -12.36 10.05 3.34
N ALA A 189 -11.25 9.35 3.55
CA ALA A 189 -10.80 8.31 2.63
C ALA A 189 -11.74 7.10 2.70
N CYS A 190 -12.13 6.58 1.53
CA CYS A 190 -13.06 5.44 1.39
C CYS A 190 -12.32 4.13 1.08
N GLU A 191 -11.00 4.13 1.09
CA GLU A 191 -10.17 2.97 0.79
C GLU A 191 -10.54 1.77 1.67
N PRO A 192 -10.54 0.55 1.13
CA PRO A 192 -10.84 -0.66 1.90
C PRO A 192 -10.04 -0.80 3.20
N GLU A 193 -8.82 -0.29 3.22
CA GLU A 193 -7.92 -0.26 4.36
C GLU A 193 -8.45 0.64 5.51
N ILE A 194 -9.18 1.72 5.18
CA ILE A 194 -9.85 2.58 6.16
C ILE A 194 -11.15 1.94 6.64
N VAL A 195 -11.88 1.26 5.75
CA VAL A 195 -13.06 0.47 6.13
C VAL A 195 -12.66 -0.60 7.14
N ASP A 196 -11.56 -1.32 6.90
CA ASP A 196 -11.02 -2.36 7.77
C ASP A 196 -10.63 -1.80 9.15
N LEU A 197 -9.94 -0.65 9.17
CA LEU A 197 -9.62 0.08 10.40
C LEU A 197 -10.90 0.44 11.20
N CYS A 198 -11.88 1.04 10.56
CA CYS A 198 -13.13 1.41 11.21
C CYS A 198 -13.87 0.17 11.76
N GLN A 199 -13.90 -0.94 11.02
CA GLN A 199 -14.49 -2.20 11.47
C GLN A 199 -13.78 -2.76 12.70
N MET A 200 -12.45 -2.71 12.77
CA MET A 200 -11.71 -3.10 13.97
C MET A 200 -12.04 -2.18 15.14
N LEU A 201 -12.05 -0.87 14.94
CA LEU A 201 -12.39 0.10 15.99
C LEU A 201 -13.82 -0.14 16.53
N VAL A 202 -14.79 -0.46 15.68
CA VAL A 202 -16.15 -0.84 16.12
C VAL A 202 -16.13 -2.12 16.95
N LYS A 203 -15.35 -3.14 16.58
CA LYS A 203 -15.16 -4.34 17.42
C LYS A 203 -14.52 -4.01 18.78
N MET A 204 -13.69 -2.97 18.83
CA MET A 204 -13.11 -2.47 20.08
C MET A 204 -14.10 -1.64 20.92
N GLY A 205 -15.28 -1.33 20.40
CA GLY A 205 -16.33 -0.57 21.09
C GLY A 205 -16.50 0.87 20.61
N ALA A 206 -15.83 1.29 19.55
CA ALA A 206 -16.03 2.63 18.96
C ALA A 206 -17.41 2.75 18.28
N GLN A 207 -17.95 3.96 18.28
CA GLN A 207 -19.20 4.31 17.62
C GLN A 207 -18.88 5.11 16.35
N ILE A 208 -18.98 4.45 15.19
CA ILE A 208 -18.63 5.02 13.88
C ILE A 208 -19.75 4.75 12.88
N GLU A 209 -20.27 5.79 12.25
CA GLU A 209 -21.26 5.72 11.18
C GLU A 209 -20.63 6.19 9.84
N GLY A 210 -21.23 5.81 8.71
CA GLY A 210 -20.79 6.20 7.38
C GLY A 210 -19.54 5.44 6.88
N ILE A 211 -19.19 4.30 7.47
CA ILE A 211 -17.99 3.51 7.09
C ILE A 211 -18.04 3.18 5.59
N GLY A 212 -16.96 3.53 4.87
CA GLY A 212 -16.85 3.35 3.42
C GLY A 212 -17.44 4.49 2.59
N SER A 213 -17.95 5.55 3.23
CA SER A 213 -18.40 6.75 2.56
C SER A 213 -17.44 7.94 2.78
N PRO A 214 -17.54 9.02 1.98
CA PRO A 214 -16.69 10.21 2.16
C PRO A 214 -17.06 11.03 3.41
N GLU A 215 -18.06 10.60 4.16
CA GLU A 215 -18.48 11.23 5.40
C GLU A 215 -18.50 10.19 6.52
N LEU A 216 -17.68 10.39 7.55
CA LEU A 216 -17.65 9.56 8.76
C LEU A 216 -18.14 10.38 9.95
N ILE A 217 -18.97 9.75 10.78
CA ILE A 217 -19.42 10.31 12.06
C ILE A 217 -18.87 9.42 13.17
N VAL A 218 -18.02 9.97 14.03
CA VAL A 218 -17.39 9.27 15.15
C VAL A 218 -17.90 9.89 16.45
N THR A 219 -18.60 9.11 17.27
CA THR A 219 -18.99 9.53 18.62
C THR A 219 -17.97 8.98 19.61
N GLY A 220 -17.33 9.87 20.36
CA GLY A 220 -16.32 9.53 21.33
C GLY A 220 -16.88 8.67 22.47
N VAL A 221 -16.08 7.67 22.88
CA VAL A 221 -16.39 6.78 24.00
C VAL A 221 -15.36 6.95 25.13
N GLU A 222 -15.68 6.50 26.34
CA GLU A 222 -14.76 6.64 27.49
C GLU A 222 -13.54 5.73 27.36
N GLN A 223 -13.73 4.52 26.82
CA GLN A 223 -12.67 3.52 26.63
C GLN A 223 -12.95 2.60 25.47
N LEU A 224 -11.89 1.99 24.94
CA LEU A 224 -11.95 0.91 23.97
C LEU A 224 -11.39 -0.37 24.58
N HIS A 225 -11.85 -1.52 24.09
CA HIS A 225 -11.56 -2.85 24.60
C HIS A 225 -10.63 -3.63 23.66
N GLY A 226 -10.09 -4.75 24.13
CA GLY A 226 -9.39 -5.71 23.29
C GLY A 226 -10.32 -6.40 22.30
N CYS A 227 -9.77 -6.83 21.17
CA CYS A 227 -10.50 -7.61 20.17
C CYS A 227 -9.59 -8.56 19.41
N THR A 228 -10.20 -9.49 18.65
CA THR A 228 -9.51 -10.23 17.59
C THR A 228 -9.99 -9.70 16.24
N HIS A 229 -9.04 -9.34 15.37
CA HIS A 229 -9.34 -8.82 14.04
C HIS A 229 -8.42 -9.46 13.00
N ARG A 230 -9.01 -9.87 11.88
CA ARG A 230 -8.28 -10.39 10.72
C ARG A 230 -8.12 -9.27 9.70
N VAL A 231 -6.87 -8.97 9.36
CA VAL A 231 -6.51 -7.98 8.34
C VAL A 231 -7.05 -8.41 6.98
N ILE A 232 -7.63 -7.49 6.23
CA ILE A 232 -8.14 -7.75 4.88
C ILE A 232 -7.01 -8.21 3.95
N ALA A 233 -7.36 -8.92 2.88
CA ALA A 233 -6.43 -9.33 1.84
C ALA A 233 -5.84 -8.11 1.10
N ASP A 234 -4.58 -8.22 0.66
CA ASP A 234 -3.89 -7.15 -0.07
C ASP A 234 -4.36 -7.07 -1.53
N ARG A 235 -5.28 -6.15 -1.79
CA ARG A 235 -5.79 -5.90 -3.15
C ARG A 235 -4.69 -5.48 -4.14
N ILE A 236 -3.59 -4.89 -3.67
CA ILE A 236 -2.51 -4.48 -4.56
C ILE A 236 -1.61 -5.67 -4.91
N GLU A 237 -1.37 -6.59 -3.97
CA GLU A 237 -0.74 -7.88 -4.27
C GLU A 237 -1.59 -8.66 -5.28
N ALA A 238 -2.90 -8.77 -5.03
CA ALA A 238 -3.84 -9.44 -5.94
C ALA A 238 -3.79 -8.84 -7.34
N GLY A 239 -3.92 -7.52 -7.48
CA GLY A 239 -3.85 -6.84 -8.77
C GLY A 239 -2.50 -7.02 -9.47
N THR A 240 -1.41 -7.13 -8.72
CA THR A 240 -0.08 -7.41 -9.27
C THR A 240 -0.01 -8.83 -9.87
N PHE A 241 -0.55 -9.86 -9.18
CA PHE A 241 -0.59 -11.21 -9.74
C PHE A 241 -1.57 -11.34 -10.92
N VAL A 242 -2.70 -10.63 -10.89
CA VAL A 242 -3.60 -10.53 -12.05
C VAL A 242 -2.87 -9.91 -13.25
N ALA A 243 -2.11 -8.83 -13.05
CA ALA A 243 -1.30 -8.22 -14.10
C ALA A 243 -0.17 -9.15 -14.59
N ALA A 244 0.45 -9.93 -13.68
CA ALA A 244 1.46 -10.94 -14.05
C ALA A 244 0.87 -12.05 -14.95
N ALA A 245 -0.32 -12.55 -14.59
CA ALA A 245 -1.05 -13.50 -15.41
C ALA A 245 -1.43 -12.90 -16.77
N ALA A 246 -1.90 -11.64 -16.77
CA ALA A 246 -2.28 -10.94 -18.00
C ALA A 246 -1.08 -10.76 -18.94
N ILE A 247 0.03 -10.19 -18.47
CA ILE A 247 1.19 -9.87 -19.32
C ILE A 247 1.84 -11.14 -19.91
N THR A 248 1.74 -12.27 -19.21
CA THR A 248 2.25 -13.56 -19.66
C THR A 248 1.23 -14.43 -20.43
N ARG A 249 0.00 -13.93 -20.61
CA ARG A 249 -1.12 -14.70 -21.22
C ARG A 249 -1.42 -16.01 -20.47
N GLY A 250 -1.26 -15.97 -19.15
CA GLY A 250 -1.32 -17.12 -18.25
C GLY A 250 -2.74 -17.59 -17.93
N ASP A 251 -2.79 -18.71 -17.22
CA ASP A 251 -4.00 -19.34 -16.66
C ASP A 251 -3.82 -19.40 -15.14
N VAL A 252 -4.22 -18.32 -14.43
CA VAL A 252 -3.90 -18.13 -13.01
C VAL A 252 -5.14 -17.77 -12.21
N ILE A 253 -5.35 -18.50 -11.11
CA ILE A 253 -6.34 -18.17 -10.09
C ILE A 253 -5.63 -17.38 -8.98
N VAL A 254 -6.10 -16.15 -8.73
CA VAL A 254 -5.69 -15.32 -7.61
C VAL A 254 -6.77 -15.42 -6.55
N SER A 255 -6.53 -16.20 -5.49
CA SER A 255 -7.51 -16.54 -4.46
C SER A 255 -7.29 -15.81 -3.14
N GLY A 256 -8.28 -15.84 -2.26
CA GLY A 256 -8.29 -15.17 -0.97
C GLY A 256 -8.57 -13.67 -1.06
N ILE A 257 -9.16 -13.20 -2.17
CA ILE A 257 -9.46 -11.79 -2.41
C ILE A 257 -10.88 -11.61 -2.96
N ALA A 258 -11.68 -10.77 -2.34
CA ALA A 258 -12.96 -10.38 -2.89
C ALA A 258 -12.79 -9.41 -4.07
N PRO A 259 -13.23 -9.73 -5.30
CA PRO A 259 -13.00 -8.91 -6.50
C PRO A 259 -13.49 -7.46 -6.37
N LYS A 260 -14.54 -7.22 -5.60
CA LYS A 260 -15.08 -5.87 -5.35
C LYS A 260 -14.06 -4.87 -4.77
N LEU A 261 -12.96 -5.35 -4.17
CA LEU A 261 -11.89 -4.51 -3.65
C LEU A 261 -10.99 -3.92 -4.76
N LEU A 262 -11.11 -4.45 -5.99
CA LEU A 262 -10.31 -4.11 -7.16
C LEU A 262 -11.16 -3.54 -8.32
N GLY A 263 -12.40 -3.11 -8.08
CA GLY A 263 -13.38 -2.77 -9.10
C GLY A 263 -12.83 -1.94 -10.26
N ALA A 264 -12.25 -0.77 -10.00
CA ALA A 264 -11.71 0.09 -11.05
C ALA A 264 -10.52 -0.52 -11.83
N PHE A 265 -9.75 -1.40 -11.20
CA PHE A 265 -8.66 -2.11 -11.88
C PHE A 265 -9.20 -3.21 -12.80
N LEU A 266 -10.15 -4.00 -12.31
CA LEU A 266 -10.79 -5.07 -13.08
C LEU A 266 -11.59 -4.52 -14.26
N ASP A 267 -12.30 -3.40 -14.07
CA ASP A 267 -13.01 -2.67 -15.13
C ASP A 267 -12.07 -2.30 -16.29
N LYS A 268 -10.86 -1.79 -15.99
CA LYS A 268 -9.87 -1.47 -17.02
C LYS A 268 -9.31 -2.71 -17.72
N LEU A 269 -9.15 -3.82 -17.03
CA LEU A 269 -8.73 -5.09 -17.65
C LEU A 269 -9.84 -5.70 -18.52
N GLU A 270 -11.10 -5.56 -18.13
CA GLU A 270 -12.25 -5.96 -18.92
C GLU A 270 -12.37 -5.08 -20.19
N GLU A 271 -12.18 -3.74 -20.06
CA GLU A 271 -12.10 -2.81 -21.20
C GLU A 271 -10.99 -3.20 -22.17
N ALA A 272 -9.84 -3.64 -21.65
CA ALA A 272 -8.74 -4.17 -22.47
C ALA A 272 -9.08 -5.50 -23.16
N GLY A 273 -10.14 -6.16 -22.76
CA GLY A 273 -10.56 -7.45 -23.30
C GLY A 273 -9.89 -8.65 -22.66
N LEU A 274 -9.33 -8.50 -21.45
CA LEU A 274 -8.76 -9.62 -20.71
C LEU A 274 -9.86 -10.59 -20.27
N PRO A 275 -9.79 -11.89 -20.60
CA PRO A 275 -10.79 -12.87 -20.16
C PRO A 275 -10.60 -13.18 -18.67
N ILE A 276 -11.53 -12.69 -17.85
CA ILE A 276 -11.51 -12.83 -16.40
C ILE A 276 -12.81 -13.51 -15.94
N GLU A 277 -12.70 -14.44 -15.00
CA GLU A 277 -13.82 -14.98 -14.25
C GLU A 277 -13.70 -14.53 -12.78
N LEU A 278 -14.80 -14.02 -12.24
CA LEU A 278 -14.86 -13.50 -10.87
C LEU A 278 -15.69 -14.45 -10.00
N GLY A 279 -15.13 -14.92 -8.88
CA GLY A 279 -15.84 -15.62 -7.83
C GLY A 279 -16.11 -14.73 -6.62
N ASP A 280 -16.54 -15.32 -5.52
CA ASP A 280 -16.75 -14.58 -4.28
C ASP A 280 -15.44 -14.13 -3.62
N ASP A 281 -14.39 -14.97 -3.73
CA ASP A 281 -13.09 -14.82 -3.09
C ASP A 281 -11.90 -15.10 -4.02
N PHE A 282 -12.11 -15.10 -5.34
CA PHE A 282 -11.06 -15.29 -6.33
C PHE A 282 -11.26 -14.47 -7.59
N ILE A 283 -10.16 -14.28 -8.34
CA ILE A 283 -10.09 -13.72 -9.68
C ILE A 283 -9.32 -14.73 -10.53
N HIS A 284 -9.95 -15.27 -11.56
CA HIS A 284 -9.32 -16.21 -12.49
C HIS A 284 -9.03 -15.51 -13.81
N VAL A 285 -7.77 -15.28 -14.13
CA VAL A 285 -7.30 -14.83 -15.44
C VAL A 285 -7.19 -16.04 -16.34
N LYS A 286 -7.95 -16.06 -17.43
CA LYS A 286 -7.94 -17.18 -18.39
C LYS A 286 -6.93 -16.93 -19.51
N PRO A 287 -6.35 -17.97 -20.08
CA PRO A 287 -5.42 -17.83 -21.21
C PRO A 287 -6.12 -17.21 -22.42
N TYR A 288 -5.39 -16.39 -23.17
CA TYR A 288 -5.90 -15.71 -24.35
C TYR A 288 -4.84 -15.64 -25.45
N ARG A 289 -5.28 -15.50 -26.70
CA ARG A 289 -4.41 -15.49 -27.89
C ARG A 289 -4.41 -14.13 -28.60
N GLU A 290 -5.55 -13.45 -28.61
CA GLU A 290 -5.67 -12.13 -29.25
C GLU A 290 -4.92 -11.06 -28.44
N SER A 291 -4.45 -10.01 -29.10
CA SER A 291 -3.84 -8.87 -28.40
C SER A 291 -4.89 -8.15 -27.56
N LEU A 292 -4.51 -7.74 -26.35
CA LEU A 292 -5.36 -6.86 -25.56
C LEU A 292 -5.45 -5.49 -26.24
N LYS A 293 -6.54 -4.78 -25.99
CA LYS A 293 -6.75 -3.40 -26.45
C LYS A 293 -6.03 -2.42 -25.51
N PRO A 294 -5.49 -1.32 -26.05
CA PRO A 294 -4.94 -0.26 -25.24
C PRO A 294 -6.06 0.42 -24.44
N VAL A 295 -5.76 0.83 -23.21
CA VAL A 295 -6.70 1.54 -22.34
C VAL A 295 -6.08 2.81 -21.78
N ASP A 296 -6.91 3.84 -21.64
CA ASP A 296 -6.54 5.05 -20.93
C ASP A 296 -7.03 5.01 -19.49
N LEU A 297 -6.24 5.57 -18.58
CA LEU A 297 -6.66 5.67 -17.20
C LEU A 297 -6.16 6.95 -16.51
N ILE A 298 -6.87 7.31 -15.44
CA ILE A 298 -6.50 8.36 -14.51
C ILE A 298 -6.52 7.78 -13.10
N THR A 299 -5.42 7.92 -12.36
CA THR A 299 -5.41 7.52 -10.94
C THR A 299 -6.23 8.49 -10.11
N LEU A 300 -7.08 7.95 -9.25
CA LEU A 300 -7.97 8.71 -8.36
C LEU A 300 -8.06 8.03 -6.99
N PRO A 301 -8.45 8.77 -5.92
CA PRO A 301 -8.84 8.16 -4.66
C PRO A 301 -9.91 7.09 -4.84
N HIS A 302 -9.92 6.07 -3.96
CA HIS A 302 -10.93 5.03 -4.02
C HIS A 302 -12.37 5.61 -4.02
N PRO A 303 -13.29 5.08 -4.88
CA PRO A 303 -13.21 3.85 -5.67
C PRO A 303 -12.58 4.00 -7.07
N GLY A 304 -11.87 5.09 -7.35
CA GLY A 304 -11.14 5.23 -8.61
C GLY A 304 -9.92 4.30 -8.72
N PHE A 305 -9.21 4.40 -9.85
CA PHE A 305 -8.07 3.54 -10.14
C PHE A 305 -6.92 3.79 -9.14
N PRO A 306 -6.44 2.75 -8.42
CA PRO A 306 -5.46 2.93 -7.37
C PRO A 306 -4.06 3.24 -7.91
N ILE A 307 -3.43 4.27 -7.37
CA ILE A 307 -2.05 4.67 -7.69
C ILE A 307 -1.04 3.51 -7.54
N ASP A 308 -1.30 2.56 -6.64
CA ASP A 308 -0.40 1.43 -6.37
C ASP A 308 -0.46 0.32 -7.42
N LEU A 309 -1.38 0.38 -8.40
CA LEU A 309 -1.45 -0.50 -9.58
C LEU A 309 -1.12 0.21 -10.89
N GLN A 310 -0.79 1.50 -10.84
CA GLN A 310 -0.48 2.30 -12.02
C GLN A 310 0.75 1.78 -12.76
N ALA A 311 1.84 1.47 -12.07
CA ALA A 311 3.09 0.99 -12.69
C ALA A 311 2.92 -0.41 -13.31
N GLN A 312 2.14 -1.30 -12.68
CA GLN A 312 1.83 -2.63 -13.19
C GLN A 312 1.01 -2.56 -14.48
N LEU A 313 0.04 -1.62 -14.54
CA LEU A 313 -0.71 -1.43 -15.78
C LEU A 313 0.16 -0.78 -16.86
N CYS A 314 1.08 0.14 -16.52
CA CYS A 314 2.08 0.64 -17.47
C CYS A 314 2.85 -0.52 -18.11
N ALA A 315 3.36 -1.46 -17.31
CA ALA A 315 4.07 -2.63 -17.82
C ALA A 315 3.18 -3.49 -18.74
N LEU A 316 1.93 -3.74 -18.37
CA LEU A 316 1.00 -4.50 -19.20
C LEU A 316 0.73 -3.80 -20.54
N MET A 317 0.53 -2.48 -20.54
CA MET A 317 0.23 -1.71 -21.76
C MET A 317 1.42 -1.67 -22.74
N THR A 318 2.66 -1.93 -22.31
CA THR A 318 3.78 -2.08 -23.25
C THR A 318 3.62 -3.28 -24.19
N GLN A 319 2.81 -4.26 -23.81
CA GLN A 319 2.57 -5.49 -24.57
C GLN A 319 1.23 -5.50 -25.34
N THR A 320 0.52 -4.36 -25.35
CA THR A 320 -0.77 -4.22 -26.09
C THR A 320 -0.54 -3.43 -27.37
N GLU A 321 -1.23 -3.78 -28.47
CA GLU A 321 -1.15 -3.01 -29.71
C GLU A 321 -1.90 -1.67 -29.59
N GLY A 322 -1.24 -0.56 -29.91
CA GLY A 322 -1.82 0.76 -29.93
C GLY A 322 -1.27 1.69 -28.86
N LEU A 323 -1.99 2.77 -28.56
CA LEU A 323 -1.55 3.85 -27.69
C LEU A 323 -2.41 3.88 -26.43
N SER A 324 -1.75 3.90 -25.27
CA SER A 324 -2.39 4.06 -23.95
C SER A 324 -1.86 5.32 -23.25
N ILE A 325 -2.76 6.06 -22.58
CA ILE A 325 -2.41 7.25 -21.80
C ILE A 325 -2.74 6.99 -20.33
N ILE A 326 -1.70 6.98 -19.50
CA ILE A 326 -1.83 6.78 -18.05
C ILE A 326 -1.54 8.09 -17.34
N THR A 327 -2.55 8.73 -16.77
CA THR A 327 -2.43 10.01 -16.07
C THR A 327 -2.43 9.82 -14.56
N GLU A 328 -1.36 10.28 -13.91
CA GLU A 328 -1.19 10.21 -12.47
C GLU A 328 -1.63 11.51 -11.79
N ARG A 329 -2.72 11.48 -11.02
CA ARG A 329 -3.26 12.67 -10.34
C ARG A 329 -3.05 12.69 -8.83
N ILE A 330 -2.81 11.54 -8.22
CA ILE A 330 -2.53 11.45 -6.79
C ILE A 330 -1.09 11.91 -6.52
N TYR A 331 -0.15 11.43 -7.35
CA TYR A 331 1.27 11.74 -7.22
C TYR A 331 1.92 11.93 -8.61
N PRO A 332 1.82 13.12 -9.21
CA PRO A 332 2.12 13.38 -10.63
C PRO A 332 3.50 12.95 -11.14
N ASN A 333 4.48 12.78 -10.24
CA ASN A 333 5.85 12.41 -10.62
C ASN A 333 6.14 10.90 -10.41
N ARG A 334 5.14 10.04 -10.17
CA ARG A 334 5.35 8.63 -9.88
C ARG A 334 5.52 7.78 -11.14
N PHE A 335 6.49 8.16 -11.95
CA PHE A 335 6.87 7.44 -13.18
C PHE A 335 8.32 6.95 -13.17
N MET A 336 8.89 6.70 -11.99
CA MET A 336 10.28 6.26 -11.83
C MET A 336 10.58 4.89 -12.44
N HIS A 337 9.55 4.09 -12.75
CA HIS A 337 9.68 2.82 -13.47
C HIS A 337 9.86 3.02 -14.99
N VAL A 338 9.46 4.17 -15.54
CA VAL A 338 9.47 4.41 -16.99
C VAL A 338 10.87 4.37 -17.59
N PRO A 339 11.89 5.04 -17.04
CA PRO A 339 13.25 4.94 -17.58
C PRO A 339 13.78 3.50 -17.60
N GLU A 340 13.43 2.69 -16.61
CA GLU A 340 13.86 1.30 -16.53
C GLU A 340 13.10 0.41 -17.53
N LEU A 341 11.81 0.64 -17.76
CA LEU A 341 11.07 -0.01 -18.84
C LEU A 341 11.61 0.38 -20.23
N GLN A 342 12.02 1.64 -20.42
CA GLN A 342 12.68 2.10 -21.64
C GLN A 342 14.02 1.37 -21.87
N ARG A 343 14.81 1.11 -20.81
CA ARG A 343 16.01 0.26 -20.91
C ARG A 343 15.72 -1.15 -21.40
N MET A 344 14.53 -1.67 -21.10
CA MET A 344 14.06 -2.97 -21.58
C MET A 344 13.47 -2.90 -23.01
N GLY A 345 13.42 -1.72 -23.64
CA GLY A 345 12.92 -1.53 -24.99
C GLY A 345 11.48 -0.99 -25.08
N ALA A 346 10.84 -0.61 -23.97
CA ALA A 346 9.49 -0.05 -24.02
C ALA A 346 9.48 1.37 -24.62
N GLU A 347 8.51 1.65 -25.48
CA GLU A 347 8.26 2.98 -26.05
C GLU A 347 7.28 3.76 -25.17
N ILE A 348 7.80 4.58 -24.27
CA ILE A 348 7.01 5.39 -23.34
C ILE A 348 7.52 6.83 -23.35
N ALA A 349 6.64 7.80 -23.57
CA ALA A 349 6.92 9.22 -23.40
C ALA A 349 6.24 9.76 -22.14
N ILE A 350 6.88 10.70 -21.44
CA ILE A 350 6.27 11.38 -20.29
C ILE A 350 5.92 12.81 -20.71
N GLU A 351 4.65 13.15 -20.58
CA GLU A 351 4.13 14.51 -20.81
C GLU A 351 3.35 15.01 -19.60
N GLY A 352 3.96 15.91 -18.84
CA GLY A 352 3.37 16.41 -17.59
C GLY A 352 3.08 15.26 -16.61
N PRO A 353 1.84 15.06 -16.16
CA PRO A 353 1.47 13.98 -15.26
C PRO A 353 1.06 12.70 -15.98
N SER A 354 1.38 12.54 -17.27
CA SER A 354 0.92 11.42 -18.09
C SER A 354 2.08 10.64 -18.70
N ALA A 355 1.98 9.31 -18.69
CA ALA A 355 2.80 8.42 -19.50
C ALA A 355 2.01 8.04 -20.75
N ILE A 356 2.59 8.27 -21.92
CA ILE A 356 2.06 7.87 -23.23
C ILE A 356 2.84 6.64 -23.65
N ILE A 357 2.17 5.51 -23.77
CA ILE A 357 2.75 4.19 -24.02
C ILE A 357 2.36 3.78 -25.43
N THR A 358 3.35 3.59 -26.30
CA THR A 358 3.17 2.94 -27.62
C THR A 358 3.44 1.46 -27.43
N GLY A 359 2.41 0.65 -27.49
CA GLY A 359 2.50 -0.77 -27.16
C GLY A 359 2.87 -1.67 -28.32
N ALA A 360 2.94 -2.96 -28.02
CA ALA A 360 3.59 -4.03 -28.76
C ALA A 360 5.11 -3.87 -28.87
N SER A 361 5.74 -3.27 -27.85
CA SER A 361 7.20 -3.16 -27.77
C SER A 361 7.81 -4.54 -27.49
N PRO A 362 8.76 -5.02 -28.29
CA PRO A 362 9.53 -6.23 -27.97
C PRO A 362 10.45 -5.92 -26.79
N LEU A 363 10.08 -6.35 -25.59
CA LEU A 363 10.92 -6.19 -24.41
C LEU A 363 12.08 -7.17 -24.44
N SER A 364 13.26 -6.70 -24.06
CA SER A 364 14.48 -7.51 -23.89
C SER A 364 14.98 -7.46 -22.45
N GLY A 365 15.57 -8.56 -22.00
CA GLY A 365 16.23 -8.63 -20.71
C GLY A 365 17.34 -7.60 -20.59
N ALA A 366 17.42 -6.93 -19.44
CA ALA A 366 18.40 -5.88 -19.16
C ALA A 366 18.71 -5.79 -17.65
N PRO A 367 19.87 -5.24 -17.26
CA PRO A 367 20.06 -4.82 -15.87
C PRO A 367 19.23 -3.56 -15.61
N VAL A 368 18.33 -3.62 -14.62
CA VAL A 368 17.42 -2.53 -14.24
C VAL A 368 17.44 -2.30 -12.72
N MET A 369 17.03 -1.13 -12.30
CA MET A 369 17.11 -0.71 -10.91
C MET A 369 15.72 -0.42 -10.34
N ALA A 370 15.33 -1.14 -9.31
CA ALA A 370 14.13 -0.83 -8.55
C ALA A 370 14.27 0.52 -7.84
N SER A 371 13.28 1.39 -7.99
CA SER A 371 13.26 2.74 -7.44
C SER A 371 12.26 2.92 -6.30
N ASP A 372 11.14 2.22 -6.34
CA ASP A 372 10.13 2.14 -5.28
C ASP A 372 9.44 0.77 -5.28
N LEU A 373 8.60 0.54 -4.26
CA LEU A 373 7.89 -0.72 -4.06
C LEU A 373 7.09 -1.19 -5.29
N ARG A 374 6.34 -0.29 -5.93
CA ARG A 374 5.42 -0.65 -7.04
C ARG A 374 6.12 -0.63 -8.39
N ALA A 375 7.08 0.27 -8.57
CA ALA A 375 8.01 0.24 -9.70
C ALA A 375 8.75 -1.10 -9.76
N SER A 376 9.24 -1.60 -8.61
CA SER A 376 9.91 -2.91 -8.52
C SER A 376 9.03 -4.04 -9.04
N ALA A 377 7.76 -4.08 -8.65
CA ALA A 377 6.82 -5.09 -9.12
C ALA A 377 6.57 -4.98 -10.64
N ALA A 378 6.39 -3.77 -11.16
CA ALA A 378 6.20 -3.53 -12.59
C ALA A 378 7.39 -4.01 -13.43
N LEU A 379 8.63 -3.82 -12.94
CA LEU A 379 9.83 -4.32 -13.60
C LEU A 379 9.88 -5.86 -13.64
N VAL A 380 9.44 -6.54 -12.57
CA VAL A 380 9.30 -8.01 -12.58
C VAL A 380 8.27 -8.44 -13.61
N LEU A 381 7.11 -7.76 -13.69
CA LEU A 381 6.08 -8.07 -14.70
C LEU A 381 6.62 -7.92 -16.13
N ALA A 382 7.31 -6.81 -16.42
CA ALA A 382 7.94 -6.59 -17.72
C ALA A 382 8.99 -7.67 -18.04
N ALA A 383 9.79 -8.07 -17.03
CA ALA A 383 10.80 -9.09 -17.17
C ALA A 383 10.22 -10.49 -17.49
N LEU A 384 9.04 -10.82 -16.95
CA LEU A 384 8.35 -12.09 -17.28
C LEU A 384 7.92 -12.15 -18.75
N ALA A 385 7.71 -11.01 -19.40
CA ALA A 385 7.34 -10.91 -20.82
C ALA A 385 8.53 -10.62 -21.74
N ALA A 386 9.71 -10.29 -21.20
CA ALA A 386 10.89 -9.93 -21.96
C ALA A 386 11.61 -11.17 -22.53
N ASP A 387 12.33 -10.99 -23.63
CA ASP A 387 13.25 -12.00 -24.13
C ASP A 387 14.60 -11.92 -23.40
N GLY A 388 15.07 -13.05 -22.86
CA GLY A 388 16.31 -13.16 -22.09
C GLY A 388 16.17 -12.88 -20.59
N ASP A 389 17.31 -12.64 -19.95
CA ASP A 389 17.40 -12.47 -18.48
C ASP A 389 17.38 -10.97 -18.10
N THR A 390 16.50 -10.61 -17.16
CA THR A 390 16.49 -9.29 -16.54
C THR A 390 17.04 -9.39 -15.13
N TRP A 391 18.00 -8.50 -14.81
CA TRP A 391 18.61 -8.40 -13.49
C TRP A 391 18.09 -7.17 -12.77
N ILE A 392 17.25 -7.38 -11.74
CA ILE A 392 16.60 -6.31 -11.01
C ILE A 392 17.33 -6.07 -9.70
N GLN A 393 17.97 -4.92 -9.59
CA GLN A 393 18.70 -4.51 -8.40
C GLN A 393 17.81 -3.77 -7.39
N ARG A 394 18.28 -3.61 -6.15
CA ARG A 394 17.58 -2.91 -5.05
C ARG A 394 16.21 -3.49 -4.72
N ILE A 395 16.07 -4.79 -4.78
CA ILE A 395 14.81 -5.51 -4.51
C ILE A 395 14.29 -5.35 -3.08
N TYR A 396 15.10 -4.81 -2.17
CA TYR A 396 14.64 -4.42 -0.82
C TYR A 396 13.45 -3.45 -0.85
N HIS A 397 13.25 -2.72 -1.94
CA HIS A 397 12.04 -1.91 -2.13
C HIS A 397 10.80 -2.78 -2.28
N LEU A 398 10.90 -3.90 -3.01
CA LEU A 398 9.82 -4.85 -3.21
C LEU A 398 9.49 -5.61 -1.91
N ASP A 399 10.52 -6.02 -1.16
CA ASP A 399 10.39 -6.73 0.11
C ASP A 399 9.64 -5.93 1.20
N ARG A 400 9.44 -4.63 1.00
CA ARG A 400 8.64 -3.80 1.89
C ARG A 400 7.14 -4.03 1.76
N GLY A 401 6.67 -4.64 0.70
CA GLY A 401 5.24 -4.73 0.44
C GLY A 401 4.74 -6.02 -0.21
N TYR A 402 5.63 -6.93 -0.54
CA TYR A 402 5.29 -8.27 -1.05
C TYR A 402 6.01 -9.32 -0.23
N GLU A 403 5.24 -10.18 0.40
CA GLU A 403 5.77 -11.29 1.19
C GLU A 403 6.07 -12.49 0.29
N HIS A 404 7.33 -12.95 0.29
CA HIS A 404 7.77 -14.12 -0.50
C HIS A 404 7.39 -14.06 -1.98
N PHE A 405 7.54 -12.88 -2.59
CA PHE A 405 7.05 -12.62 -3.95
C PHE A 405 7.63 -13.59 -4.98
N GLU A 406 8.95 -13.83 -4.93
CA GLU A 406 9.63 -14.76 -5.82
C GLU A 406 9.14 -16.20 -5.64
N GLN A 407 8.81 -16.60 -4.42
CA GLN A 407 8.33 -17.95 -4.13
C GLN A 407 6.90 -18.12 -4.70
N LYS A 408 6.04 -17.11 -4.51
CA LYS A 408 4.67 -17.11 -5.06
C LYS A 408 4.68 -17.14 -6.59
N LEU A 409 5.54 -16.33 -7.24
CA LEU A 409 5.69 -16.35 -8.69
C LEU A 409 6.24 -17.68 -9.21
N SER A 410 7.25 -18.25 -8.52
CA SER A 410 7.81 -19.55 -8.89
C SER A 410 6.78 -20.68 -8.78
N ALA A 411 5.89 -20.61 -7.76
CA ALA A 411 4.84 -21.60 -7.55
C ALA A 411 3.82 -21.65 -8.72
N ILE A 412 3.65 -20.55 -9.46
CA ILE A 412 2.80 -20.48 -10.66
C ILE A 412 3.61 -20.50 -11.96
N GLY A 413 4.87 -20.97 -11.91
CA GLY A 413 5.71 -21.23 -13.07
C GLY A 413 6.61 -20.08 -13.53
N GLY A 414 6.67 -18.96 -12.80
CA GLY A 414 7.59 -17.87 -13.10
C GLY A 414 9.04 -18.27 -12.84
N ARG A 415 9.94 -17.93 -13.76
CA ARG A 415 11.39 -18.12 -13.58
C ARG A 415 11.99 -16.89 -12.94
N ILE A 416 12.03 -16.86 -11.63
CA ILE A 416 12.58 -15.79 -10.82
C ILE A 416 13.48 -16.38 -9.72
N GLU A 417 14.67 -15.84 -9.56
CA GLU A 417 15.64 -16.30 -8.57
C GLU A 417 16.16 -15.10 -7.77
N ARG A 418 16.26 -15.26 -6.46
CA ARG A 418 16.92 -14.31 -5.57
C ARG A 418 18.40 -14.66 -5.47
N LEU A 419 19.25 -13.77 -5.93
CA LEU A 419 20.70 -13.93 -6.02
C LEU A 419 21.40 -12.75 -5.32
N ARG A 420 22.73 -12.72 -5.36
CA ARG A 420 23.52 -11.58 -4.89
C ARG A 420 23.93 -10.70 -6.06
N ASP A 421 24.18 -9.43 -5.80
CA ASP A 421 24.69 -8.47 -6.79
C ASP A 421 26.06 -8.89 -7.35
N THR A 422 26.82 -9.70 -6.63
CA THR A 422 28.06 -10.34 -7.09
C THR A 422 27.85 -11.38 -8.20
N ASP A 423 26.64 -11.87 -8.36
CA ASP A 423 26.29 -12.90 -9.35
C ASP A 423 25.86 -12.31 -10.70
N ILE A 424 25.76 -10.99 -10.79
CA ILE A 424 25.47 -10.28 -12.03
C ILE A 424 26.67 -10.43 -12.98
N PRO A 425 26.48 -10.89 -14.22
CA PRO A 425 27.56 -11.00 -15.20
C PRO A 425 28.29 -9.65 -15.39
N GLN A 426 29.61 -9.66 -15.31
CA GLN A 426 30.42 -8.43 -15.42
C GLN A 426 30.22 -7.72 -16.76
N GLU A 427 29.93 -8.48 -17.81
CA GLU A 427 29.62 -7.97 -19.16
C GLU A 427 28.39 -7.04 -19.18
N LEU A 428 27.44 -7.23 -18.24
CA LEU A 428 26.24 -6.40 -18.11
C LEU A 428 26.46 -5.15 -17.24
N LEU A 429 27.60 -5.06 -16.56
CA LEU A 429 27.97 -3.93 -15.69
C LEU A 429 29.04 -3.03 -16.32
N ALA A 430 29.60 -3.44 -17.45
CA ALA A 430 30.62 -2.70 -18.17
C ALA A 430 29.96 -1.80 -19.23
N ASP A 431 29.52 -0.60 -18.79
CA ASP A 431 29.31 0.60 -19.64
C ASP A 431 29.45 1.86 -18.81
#